data_b381ff84111d7cb8446bb9c1156352a9
#
_entry.id   b381ff84111d7cb8446bb9c1156352a9
#
_cell.length_a   1.000
_cell.length_b   1.000
_cell.length_c   1.000
_cell.angle_alpha   90.00
_cell.angle_beta   90.00
_cell.angle_gamma   90.00
#
_symmetry.space_group_name_H-M   'P 1'
#
loop_
_entity.id
_entity.type
_entity.pdbx_description
1 polymer ?
#
loop_
_entity_poly.entity_id
_entity_poly.type
_entity_poly.pdbx_seq_one_letter_code
_entity_poly.pdbx_strand_id
1 'polypeptide(L)'
;MLWRNSRGRPLNAPTAFIHPCQPTVAKEPPSGPGWAHELKHDGYRLQIHVRDGRVRLYTMNGNDWTKRYPRIVEEAARHRAPLIIDAEVVHLSTDGVPDFDTLHSRTADENAVALAFDLLLSGEDIRRQPLVERKTALKWVLRKAREGIQYVEHAEGHGDKLFVAVCNLGLEGIVSKRLTSAYKSGPSKTWIKVKNPKSPAATRANRWDVLVAVSSRS
;
A
#
# COMPACT_ATOMS: atom_id res chain seq x y z
N MET A 1 8.13 -12.17 20.43
CA MET A 1 9.44 -12.84 20.45
C MET A 1 10.29 -12.18 19.36
N LEU A 2 11.38 -11.50 19.70
CA LEU A 2 12.28 -10.89 18.72
C LEU A 2 13.17 -11.99 18.15
N TRP A 3 13.04 -12.26 16.86
CA TRP A 3 13.94 -13.18 16.16
C TRP A 3 15.30 -12.49 16.02
N ARG A 4 16.28 -13.00 16.78
CA ARG A 4 17.69 -12.66 16.61
C ARG A 4 18.40 -13.92 16.15
N ASN A 5 19.39 -13.77 15.21
CA ASN A 5 20.30 -14.87 14.96
C ASN A 5 21.13 -15.15 16.24
N SER A 6 21.78 -16.29 16.29
CA SER A 6 22.63 -16.75 17.42
C SER A 6 23.77 -15.78 17.82
N ARG A 7 23.97 -14.67 17.09
CA ARG A 7 24.98 -13.63 17.32
C ARG A 7 24.37 -12.23 17.53
N GLY A 8 23.03 -12.11 17.72
CA GLY A 8 22.35 -10.85 18.01
C GLY A 8 22.34 -9.80 16.90
N ARG A 9 22.82 -10.11 15.68
CA ARG A 9 22.77 -9.22 14.53
C ARG A 9 21.46 -9.39 13.78
N PRO A 10 20.82 -8.29 13.35
CA PRO A 10 19.70 -8.36 12.41
C PRO A 10 20.24 -8.95 11.10
N LEU A 11 19.63 -10.06 10.65
CA LEU A 11 19.97 -10.69 9.38
C LEU A 11 19.59 -9.73 8.23
N ASN A 12 20.60 -9.30 7.47
CA ASN A 12 20.50 -8.60 6.16
C ASN A 12 19.23 -7.74 5.94
N ALA A 13 18.91 -6.87 6.89
CA ALA A 13 17.82 -5.92 6.68
C ALA A 13 18.23 -4.94 5.57
N PRO A 14 17.42 -4.77 4.50
CA PRO A 14 17.72 -3.78 3.49
C PRO A 14 17.83 -2.41 4.15
N THR A 15 18.96 -1.74 3.92
CA THR A 15 19.25 -0.41 4.48
C THR A 15 18.72 0.71 3.61
N ALA A 16 18.31 0.36 2.37
CA ALA A 16 17.90 1.27 1.33
C ALA A 16 16.43 1.11 0.97
N PHE A 17 15.91 2.09 0.26
CA PHE A 17 14.59 2.05 -0.39
C PHE A 17 14.43 0.77 -1.24
N ILE A 18 13.26 0.14 -1.13
CA ILE A 18 12.90 -1.04 -1.89
C ILE A 18 11.99 -0.61 -3.06
N HIS A 19 12.42 -0.85 -4.30
CA HIS A 19 11.55 -0.59 -5.44
C HIS A 19 10.21 -1.36 -5.29
N PRO A 20 9.06 -0.68 -5.39
CA PRO A 20 7.77 -1.31 -5.17
C PRO A 20 7.43 -2.41 -6.18
N CYS A 21 6.69 -3.42 -5.73
CA CYS A 21 6.00 -4.35 -6.60
C CYS A 21 4.92 -3.62 -7.40
N GLN A 22 4.90 -3.77 -8.72
CA GLN A 22 3.97 -3.08 -9.62
C GLN A 22 2.94 -4.08 -10.17
N PRO A 23 1.64 -3.94 -9.83
CA PRO A 23 0.59 -4.82 -10.34
C PRO A 23 0.43 -4.69 -11.85
N THR A 24 0.22 -5.83 -12.52
CA THR A 24 -0.20 -5.88 -13.92
C THR A 24 -1.67 -5.43 -14.03
N VAL A 25 -1.99 -4.67 -15.08
CA VAL A 25 -3.37 -4.27 -15.40
C VAL A 25 -4.10 -5.43 -16.07
N ALA A 26 -5.33 -5.71 -15.65
CA ALA A 26 -6.23 -6.65 -16.30
C ALA A 26 -7.64 -6.07 -16.44
N LYS A 27 -8.46 -6.68 -17.29
CA LYS A 27 -9.88 -6.30 -17.47
C LYS A 27 -10.76 -6.89 -16.39
N GLU A 28 -10.40 -8.08 -15.90
CA GLU A 28 -11.16 -8.86 -14.93
C GLU A 28 -10.25 -9.38 -13.82
N PRO A 29 -10.78 -9.57 -12.60
CA PRO A 29 -10.05 -10.19 -11.51
C PRO A 29 -9.71 -11.65 -11.85
N PRO A 30 -8.61 -12.19 -11.33
CA PRO A 30 -8.33 -13.60 -11.45
C PRO A 30 -9.37 -14.41 -10.70
N SER A 31 -9.78 -15.53 -11.28
CA SER A 31 -10.72 -16.47 -10.69
C SER A 31 -10.01 -17.58 -9.89
N GLY A 32 -10.79 -18.29 -9.05
CA GLY A 32 -10.35 -19.44 -8.29
C GLY A 32 -9.62 -19.11 -6.99
N PRO A 33 -9.19 -20.13 -6.25
CA PRO A 33 -8.59 -19.98 -4.92
C PRO A 33 -7.15 -19.44 -4.99
N GLY A 34 -6.66 -19.05 -3.83
CA GLY A 34 -5.25 -18.60 -3.65
C GLY A 34 -4.99 -17.15 -4.06
N TRP A 35 -6.03 -16.34 -4.16
CA TRP A 35 -5.94 -14.91 -4.37
C TRP A 35 -6.56 -14.14 -3.19
N ALA A 36 -5.83 -13.14 -2.70
CA ALA A 36 -6.33 -12.09 -1.83
C ALA A 36 -6.78 -10.92 -2.69
N HIS A 37 -8.02 -10.48 -2.54
CA HIS A 37 -8.60 -9.34 -3.25
C HIS A 37 -8.76 -8.18 -2.27
N GLU A 38 -8.11 -7.06 -2.54
CA GLU A 38 -8.11 -5.85 -1.72
C GLU A 38 -8.75 -4.71 -2.49
N LEU A 39 -9.35 -3.76 -1.77
CA LEU A 39 -9.79 -2.51 -2.38
C LEU A 39 -8.57 -1.77 -2.94
N LYS A 40 -8.69 -1.24 -4.16
CA LYS A 40 -7.71 -0.32 -4.70
C LYS A 40 -8.05 1.09 -4.23
N HIS A 41 -7.22 1.59 -3.32
CA HIS A 41 -7.38 2.95 -2.80
C HIS A 41 -6.72 3.96 -3.73
N ASP A 42 -7.34 5.12 -3.83
CA ASP A 42 -6.85 6.25 -4.62
C ASP A 42 -6.04 7.18 -3.70
N GLY A 43 -4.73 7.12 -3.80
CA GLY A 43 -3.82 7.84 -2.91
C GLY A 43 -2.40 7.91 -3.46
N TYR A 44 -1.44 8.04 -2.55
CA TYR A 44 -0.02 7.99 -2.87
C TYR A 44 0.64 6.77 -2.22
N ARG A 45 1.23 5.91 -3.05
CA ARG A 45 1.99 4.77 -2.52
C ARG A 45 3.21 5.23 -1.76
N LEU A 46 3.37 4.66 -0.57
CA LEU A 46 4.38 5.03 0.39
C LEU A 46 4.98 3.79 1.07
N GLN A 47 6.29 3.81 1.30
CA GLN A 47 6.95 2.87 2.21
C GLN A 47 7.25 3.54 3.53
N ILE A 48 6.87 2.90 4.63
CA ILE A 48 7.14 3.33 5.99
C ILE A 48 8.33 2.52 6.50
N HIS A 49 9.46 3.16 6.71
CA HIS A 49 10.68 2.58 7.24
C HIS A 49 10.86 2.98 8.69
N VAL A 50 10.94 1.99 9.58
CA VAL A 50 11.32 2.19 10.99
C VAL A 50 12.65 1.51 11.22
N ARG A 51 13.64 2.26 11.70
CA ARG A 51 14.97 1.73 12.01
C ARG A 51 15.66 2.57 13.09
N ASP A 52 16.23 1.91 14.10
CA ASP A 52 17.00 2.53 15.17
C ASP A 52 16.27 3.75 15.80
N GLY A 53 14.95 3.60 16.03
CA GLY A 53 14.08 4.64 16.57
C GLY A 53 13.77 5.79 15.59
N ARG A 54 14.20 5.69 14.33
CA ARG A 54 13.93 6.70 13.29
C ARG A 54 12.90 6.20 12.30
N VAL A 55 12.00 7.09 11.89
CA VAL A 55 11.01 6.83 10.84
C VAL A 55 11.40 7.59 9.58
N ARG A 56 11.24 6.95 8.43
CA ARG A 56 11.31 7.57 7.10
C ARG A 56 10.14 7.10 6.27
N LEU A 57 9.58 8.03 5.50
CA LEU A 57 8.49 7.77 4.58
C LEU A 57 8.98 8.02 3.15
N TYR A 58 8.96 6.97 2.33
CA TYR A 58 9.43 7.08 0.94
C TYR A 58 8.30 6.86 -0.04
N THR A 59 8.17 7.77 -1.00
CA THR A 59 7.23 7.61 -2.12
C THR A 59 7.62 6.44 -3.02
N MET A 60 6.76 6.09 -3.96
CA MET A 60 7.03 5.06 -4.99
C MET A 60 8.36 5.28 -5.73
N ASN A 61 8.81 6.53 -5.88
CA ASN A 61 10.05 6.92 -6.56
C ASN A 61 11.23 7.15 -5.60
N GLY A 62 11.06 6.84 -4.29
CA GLY A 62 12.12 6.99 -3.29
C GLY A 62 12.31 8.41 -2.73
N ASN A 63 11.40 9.35 -3.04
CA ASN A 63 11.46 10.69 -2.46
C ASN A 63 11.05 10.64 -0.96
N ASP A 64 11.78 11.35 -0.11
CA ASP A 64 11.50 11.43 1.33
C ASP A 64 10.34 12.41 1.61
N TRP A 65 9.22 11.86 2.05
CA TRP A 65 8.04 12.60 2.48
C TRP A 65 7.80 12.52 4.00
N THR A 66 8.81 12.23 4.79
CA THR A 66 8.70 12.09 6.25
C THR A 66 8.06 13.31 6.91
N LYS A 67 8.42 14.51 6.47
CA LYS A 67 7.87 15.75 7.05
C LYS A 67 6.42 16.03 6.64
N ARG A 68 5.94 15.38 5.58
CA ARG A 68 4.61 15.62 5.03
C ARG A 68 3.50 14.99 5.86
N TYR A 69 3.75 13.82 6.46
CA TYR A 69 2.73 13.04 7.15
C TYR A 69 3.08 12.76 8.61
N PRO A 70 3.01 13.77 9.51
CA PRO A 70 3.43 13.65 10.90
C PRO A 70 2.66 12.57 11.67
N ARG A 71 1.37 12.40 11.44
CA ARG A 71 0.53 11.40 12.09
C ARG A 71 0.99 9.97 11.80
N ILE A 72 1.38 9.69 10.55
CA ILE A 72 1.92 8.39 10.15
C ILE A 72 3.27 8.16 10.83
N VAL A 73 4.12 9.20 10.90
CA VAL A 73 5.42 9.14 11.57
C VAL A 73 5.27 8.84 13.06
N GLU A 74 4.35 9.52 13.75
CA GLU A 74 4.09 9.33 15.17
C GLU A 74 3.59 7.90 15.46
N GLU A 75 2.69 7.37 14.64
CA GLU A 75 2.21 6.01 14.80
C GLU A 75 3.32 4.99 14.54
N ALA A 76 4.10 5.17 13.46
CA ALA A 76 5.21 4.29 13.13
C ALA A 76 6.32 4.30 14.20
N ALA A 77 6.59 5.44 14.82
CA ALA A 77 7.61 5.61 15.86
C ALA A 77 7.34 4.78 17.13
N ARG A 78 6.12 4.27 17.33
CA ARG A 78 5.79 3.36 18.43
C ARG A 78 6.40 1.97 18.28
N HIS A 79 6.82 1.62 17.05
CA HIS A 79 7.49 0.36 16.78
C HIS A 79 8.99 0.48 17.07
N ARG A 80 9.50 -0.37 17.96
CA ARG A 80 10.93 -0.39 18.32
C ARG A 80 11.77 -1.29 17.43
N ALA A 81 11.14 -2.34 16.87
CA ALA A 81 11.81 -3.25 15.96
C ALA A 81 11.90 -2.63 14.55
N PRO A 82 12.95 -2.93 13.79
CA PRO A 82 13.04 -2.53 12.39
C PRO A 82 11.85 -3.06 11.59
N LEU A 83 11.18 -2.16 10.83
CA LEU A 83 10.02 -2.46 9.98
C LEU A 83 10.14 -1.77 8.64
N ILE A 84 9.63 -2.42 7.59
CA ILE A 84 9.31 -1.79 6.31
C ILE A 84 7.91 -2.22 5.92
N ILE A 85 7.00 -1.25 5.88
CA ILE A 85 5.59 -1.46 5.51
C ILE A 85 5.35 -0.81 4.15
N ASP A 86 4.64 -1.50 3.26
CA ASP A 86 4.18 -0.97 1.98
C ASP A 86 2.71 -0.58 2.13
N ALA A 87 2.38 0.66 1.83
CA ALA A 87 1.09 1.26 2.12
C ALA A 87 0.63 2.22 1.02
N GLU A 88 -0.66 2.55 1.01
CA GLU A 88 -1.21 3.68 0.27
C GLU A 88 -1.60 4.76 1.27
N VAL A 89 -1.12 5.99 1.06
CA VAL A 89 -1.54 7.14 1.88
C VAL A 89 -2.78 7.75 1.29
N VAL A 90 -3.79 7.92 2.13
CA VAL A 90 -5.07 8.51 1.76
C VAL A 90 -5.46 9.60 2.77
N HIS A 91 -6.30 10.53 2.34
CA HIS A 91 -7.15 11.30 3.22
C HIS A 91 -8.52 10.62 3.24
N LEU A 92 -9.07 10.37 4.42
CA LEU A 92 -10.41 9.82 4.57
C LEU A 92 -11.37 10.93 4.90
N SER A 93 -12.46 11.04 4.13
CA SER A 93 -13.59 11.91 4.46
C SER A 93 -14.26 11.49 5.78
N THR A 94 -15.19 12.27 6.27
CA THR A 94 -15.98 11.94 7.48
C THR A 94 -16.73 10.61 7.35
N ASP A 95 -17.06 10.21 6.12
CA ASP A 95 -17.73 8.94 5.81
C ASP A 95 -16.75 7.78 5.59
N GLY A 96 -15.44 8.01 5.81
CA GLY A 96 -14.40 7.00 5.66
C GLY A 96 -14.02 6.67 4.20
N VAL A 97 -14.47 7.48 3.24
CA VAL A 97 -14.14 7.30 1.82
C VAL A 97 -12.86 8.07 1.48
N PRO A 98 -11.92 7.48 0.71
CA PRO A 98 -10.74 8.18 0.26
C PRO A 98 -11.08 9.42 -0.60
N ASP A 99 -10.53 10.57 -0.17
CA ASP A 99 -10.64 11.86 -0.86
C ASP A 99 -9.26 12.27 -1.39
N PHE A 100 -9.04 11.97 -2.66
CA PHE A 100 -7.77 12.27 -3.33
C PHE A 100 -7.55 13.77 -3.54
N ASP A 101 -8.60 14.54 -3.78
CA ASP A 101 -8.46 15.97 -4.07
C ASP A 101 -7.99 16.73 -2.83
N THR A 102 -8.49 16.39 -1.65
CA THR A 102 -7.99 16.88 -0.36
C THR A 102 -6.55 16.44 -0.11
N LEU A 103 -6.20 15.18 -0.37
CA LEU A 103 -4.83 14.68 -0.25
C LEU A 103 -3.88 15.41 -1.22
N HIS A 104 -4.31 15.64 -2.46
CA HIS A 104 -3.50 16.30 -3.51
C HIS A 104 -3.26 17.78 -3.18
N SER A 105 -4.24 18.49 -2.69
CA SER A 105 -4.17 19.91 -2.32
C SER A 105 -3.28 20.18 -1.11
N ARG A 106 -2.86 19.14 -0.37
CA ARG A 106 -2.06 19.19 0.86
C ARG A 106 -2.71 19.94 2.02
N THR A 107 -4.00 20.21 1.95
CA THR A 107 -4.71 20.97 3.00
C THR A 107 -4.97 20.14 4.26
N ALA A 108 -4.79 18.82 4.18
CA ALA A 108 -5.03 17.90 5.29
C ALA A 108 -3.94 16.82 5.44
N ASP A 109 -2.70 17.14 5.05
CA ASP A 109 -1.56 16.20 5.16
C ASP A 109 -1.37 15.67 6.59
N GLU A 110 -1.67 16.47 7.61
CA GLU A 110 -1.61 16.10 9.03
C GLU A 110 -2.64 15.03 9.44
N ASN A 111 -3.75 14.91 8.70
CA ASN A 111 -4.83 13.95 8.92
C ASN A 111 -4.74 12.72 8.01
N ALA A 112 -3.70 12.65 7.16
CA ALA A 112 -3.51 11.52 6.26
C ALA A 112 -3.28 10.22 7.03
N VAL A 113 -3.79 9.12 6.46
CA VAL A 113 -3.69 7.76 7.01
C VAL A 113 -2.97 6.86 6.01
N ALA A 114 -2.09 5.99 6.49
CA ALA A 114 -1.46 4.96 5.68
C ALA A 114 -2.27 3.65 5.75
N LEU A 115 -2.82 3.21 4.63
CA LEU A 115 -3.50 1.94 4.45
C LEU A 115 -2.45 0.88 4.10
N ALA A 116 -2.03 0.12 5.09
CA ALA A 116 -0.95 -0.86 5.00
C ALA A 116 -1.44 -2.18 4.40
N PHE A 117 -0.83 -2.61 3.31
CA PHE A 117 -1.25 -3.81 2.58
C PHE A 117 -0.16 -4.88 2.44
N ASP A 118 1.10 -4.58 2.77
CA ASP A 118 2.19 -5.57 2.79
C ASP A 118 3.27 -5.20 3.82
N LEU A 119 3.99 -6.23 4.31
CA LEU A 119 5.11 -6.10 5.23
C LEU A 119 6.34 -6.70 4.58
N LEU A 120 7.39 -5.89 4.42
CA LEU A 120 8.60 -6.28 3.70
C LEU A 120 9.73 -6.66 4.64
N LEU A 121 9.73 -6.06 5.84
CA LEU A 121 10.71 -6.31 6.88
C LEU A 121 10.03 -6.26 8.26
N SER A 122 10.32 -7.24 9.10
CA SER A 122 9.90 -7.32 10.50
C SER A 122 11.04 -7.89 11.35
N GLY A 123 11.98 -7.01 11.74
CA GLY A 123 13.26 -7.42 12.32
C GLY A 123 14.23 -8.01 11.30
N GLU A 124 13.73 -8.82 10.37
CA GLU A 124 14.45 -9.41 9.24
C GLU A 124 13.68 -9.20 7.93
N ASP A 125 14.36 -9.44 6.79
CA ASP A 125 13.75 -9.35 5.47
C ASP A 125 12.83 -10.55 5.23
N ILE A 126 11.53 -10.29 5.15
CA ILE A 126 10.50 -11.32 4.95
C ILE A 126 9.91 -11.32 3.53
N ARG A 127 10.46 -10.56 2.59
CA ARG A 127 9.96 -10.47 1.21
C ARG A 127 9.88 -11.81 0.48
N ARG A 128 10.72 -12.76 0.85
CA ARG A 128 10.72 -14.13 0.27
C ARG A 128 9.61 -15.02 0.79
N GLN A 129 9.01 -14.68 1.93
CA GLN A 129 7.88 -15.42 2.49
C GLN A 129 6.63 -15.26 1.61
N PRO A 130 5.70 -16.23 1.63
CA PRO A 130 4.38 -16.10 1.01
C PRO A 130 3.63 -14.85 1.50
N LEU A 131 2.82 -14.24 0.63
CA LEU A 131 2.02 -13.06 0.99
C LEU A 131 1.13 -13.31 2.22
N VAL A 132 0.53 -14.50 2.33
CA VAL A 132 -0.33 -14.86 3.47
C VAL A 132 0.41 -14.74 4.81
N GLU A 133 1.67 -15.14 4.87
CA GLU A 133 2.51 -15.02 6.07
C GLU A 133 2.86 -13.55 6.35
N ARG A 134 3.22 -12.79 5.32
CA ARG A 134 3.52 -11.35 5.45
C ARG A 134 2.30 -10.55 5.90
N LYS A 135 1.09 -10.88 5.39
CA LYS A 135 -0.17 -10.25 5.82
C LYS A 135 -0.52 -10.61 7.27
N THR A 136 -0.31 -11.85 7.68
CA THR A 136 -0.48 -12.28 9.08
C THR A 136 0.46 -11.52 10.01
N ALA A 137 1.73 -11.39 9.62
CA ALA A 137 2.71 -10.62 10.37
C ALA A 137 2.35 -9.13 10.42
N LEU A 138 1.88 -8.53 9.30
CA LEU A 138 1.42 -7.15 9.25
C LEU A 138 0.23 -6.91 10.19
N LYS A 139 -0.77 -7.80 10.16
CA LYS A 139 -1.94 -7.71 11.05
C LYS A 139 -1.52 -7.77 12.53
N TRP A 140 -0.55 -8.62 12.85
CA TRP A 140 -0.01 -8.71 14.21
C TRP A 140 0.77 -7.45 14.61
N VAL A 141 1.62 -6.91 13.72
CA VAL A 141 2.37 -5.66 13.96
C VAL A 141 1.40 -4.51 14.23
N LEU A 142 0.33 -4.40 13.44
CA LEU A 142 -0.62 -3.30 13.53
C LEU A 142 -1.75 -3.51 14.55
N ARG A 143 -1.78 -4.63 15.31
CA ARG A 143 -2.88 -4.94 16.26
C ARG A 143 -3.13 -3.88 17.36
N LYS A 144 -2.14 -3.02 17.61
CA LYS A 144 -2.22 -1.91 18.56
C LYS A 144 -2.11 -0.54 17.87
N ALA A 145 -2.09 -0.52 16.56
CA ALA A 145 -2.11 0.73 15.81
C ALA A 145 -3.44 1.46 16.05
N ARG A 146 -3.37 2.79 16.10
CA ARG A 146 -4.54 3.63 16.39
C ARG A 146 -5.10 4.22 15.10
N GLU A 147 -4.61 5.41 14.73
CA GLU A 147 -5.26 6.19 13.70
C GLU A 147 -4.38 6.52 12.48
N GLY A 148 -3.03 6.48 12.64
CA GLY A 148 -2.10 6.88 11.57
C GLY A 148 -1.82 5.78 10.54
N ILE A 149 -1.93 4.51 10.94
CA ILE A 149 -1.69 3.36 10.07
C ILE A 149 -2.79 2.33 10.28
N GLN A 150 -3.44 1.91 9.20
CA GLN A 150 -4.51 0.93 9.21
C GLN A 150 -4.16 -0.27 8.34
N TYR A 151 -4.55 -1.46 8.77
CA TYR A 151 -4.41 -2.69 7.99
C TYR A 151 -5.46 -2.75 6.87
N VAL A 152 -5.06 -3.09 5.65
CA VAL A 152 -5.98 -3.35 4.55
C VAL A 152 -6.47 -4.79 4.62
N GLU A 153 -7.76 -4.96 4.92
CA GLU A 153 -8.41 -6.27 4.87
C GLU A 153 -8.52 -6.78 3.43
N HIS A 154 -8.68 -8.08 3.26
CA HIS A 154 -8.82 -8.72 1.98
C HIS A 154 -9.91 -9.80 2.02
N ALA A 155 -10.52 -10.05 0.88
CA ALA A 155 -11.40 -11.20 0.66
C ALA A 155 -10.65 -12.28 -0.11
N GLU A 156 -10.93 -13.55 0.20
CA GLU A 156 -10.44 -14.69 -0.58
C GLU A 156 -11.55 -15.27 -1.46
N GLY A 157 -11.20 -15.64 -2.69
CA GLY A 157 -12.18 -16.10 -3.67
C GLY A 157 -13.15 -15.01 -4.10
N HIS A 158 -14.03 -15.30 -5.05
CA HIS A 158 -15.10 -14.38 -5.48
C HIS A 158 -14.64 -12.95 -5.83
N GLY A 159 -13.46 -12.79 -6.42
CA GLY A 159 -12.94 -11.48 -6.83
C GLY A 159 -13.85 -10.75 -7.83
N ASP A 160 -14.58 -11.50 -8.65
CA ASP A 160 -15.61 -11.03 -9.57
C ASP A 160 -16.76 -10.31 -8.83
N LYS A 161 -17.29 -10.94 -7.78
CA LYS A 161 -18.35 -10.34 -6.96
C LYS A 161 -17.88 -9.11 -6.22
N LEU A 162 -16.67 -9.16 -5.64
CA LEU A 162 -16.09 -8.02 -4.99
C LEU A 162 -15.91 -6.85 -5.98
N PHE A 163 -15.43 -7.14 -7.19
CA PHE A 163 -15.22 -6.10 -8.21
C PHE A 163 -16.54 -5.45 -8.62
N VAL A 164 -17.60 -6.23 -8.81
CA VAL A 164 -18.95 -5.69 -9.09
C VAL A 164 -19.42 -4.78 -7.96
N ALA A 165 -19.29 -5.20 -6.70
CA ALA A 165 -19.67 -4.40 -5.54
C ALA A 165 -18.87 -3.08 -5.48
N VAL A 166 -17.56 -3.14 -5.72
CA VAL A 166 -16.66 -1.99 -5.77
C VAL A 166 -17.06 -1.01 -6.86
N CYS A 167 -17.44 -1.52 -8.05
CA CYS A 167 -17.94 -0.68 -9.15
C CYS A 167 -19.26 0.01 -8.80
N ASN A 168 -20.18 -0.69 -8.15
CA ASN A 168 -21.47 -0.14 -7.73
C ASN A 168 -21.32 0.97 -6.66
N LEU A 169 -20.29 0.87 -5.82
CA LEU A 169 -19.93 1.89 -4.84
C LEU A 169 -19.12 3.05 -5.42
N GLY A 170 -18.80 3.03 -6.72
CA GLY A 170 -18.02 4.08 -7.37
C GLY A 170 -16.53 4.11 -6.98
N LEU A 171 -16.04 3.07 -6.31
CA LEU A 171 -14.64 2.99 -5.86
C LEU A 171 -13.69 2.70 -7.03
N GLU A 172 -12.37 2.92 -6.83
CA GLU A 172 -11.35 2.91 -7.91
C GLU A 172 -11.16 1.53 -8.56
N GLY A 173 -11.38 0.45 -7.83
CA GLY A 173 -11.18 -0.90 -8.31
C GLY A 173 -10.65 -1.84 -7.24
N ILE A 174 -10.01 -2.92 -7.66
CA ILE A 174 -9.39 -3.90 -6.75
C ILE A 174 -7.96 -4.24 -7.18
N VAL A 175 -7.18 -4.72 -6.21
CA VAL A 175 -5.88 -5.36 -6.42
C VAL A 175 -5.96 -6.80 -5.91
N SER A 176 -5.76 -7.75 -6.82
CA SER A 176 -5.72 -9.18 -6.51
C SER A 176 -4.27 -9.63 -6.40
N LYS A 177 -3.92 -10.29 -5.30
CA LYS A 177 -2.56 -10.72 -4.99
C LYS A 177 -2.51 -12.22 -4.74
N ARG A 178 -1.57 -12.94 -5.36
CA ARG A 178 -1.40 -14.38 -5.15
C ARG A 178 -0.90 -14.63 -3.73
N LEU A 179 -1.65 -15.36 -2.91
CA LEU A 179 -1.36 -15.61 -1.48
C LEU A 179 -0.01 -16.30 -1.25
N THR A 180 0.40 -17.17 -2.17
CA THR A 180 1.67 -17.92 -2.08
C THR A 180 2.88 -17.17 -2.65
N SER A 181 2.71 -15.92 -3.15
CA SER A 181 3.80 -15.23 -3.82
C SER A 181 4.73 -14.51 -2.86
N ALA A 182 6.02 -14.54 -3.20
CA ALA A 182 7.02 -13.63 -2.65
C ALA A 182 6.79 -12.20 -3.15
N TYR A 183 7.29 -11.20 -2.41
CA TYR A 183 7.35 -9.82 -2.87
C TYR A 183 8.49 -9.63 -3.87
N LYS A 184 8.18 -9.13 -5.05
CA LYS A 184 9.17 -8.83 -6.10
C LYS A 184 9.07 -7.36 -6.50
N SER A 185 10.19 -6.66 -6.49
CA SER A 185 10.28 -5.30 -7.02
C SER A 185 10.02 -5.25 -8.52
N GLY A 186 9.39 -4.17 -9.00
CA GLY A 186 9.07 -3.99 -10.41
C GLY A 186 7.80 -4.70 -10.86
N PRO A 187 7.60 -4.89 -12.17
CA PRO A 187 6.39 -5.48 -12.75
C PRO A 187 6.14 -6.90 -12.23
N SER A 188 4.90 -7.21 -11.87
CA SER A 188 4.54 -8.49 -11.26
C SER A 188 3.25 -9.05 -11.86
N LYS A 189 3.30 -10.32 -12.28
CA LYS A 189 2.11 -11.08 -12.72
C LYS A 189 1.36 -11.72 -11.55
N THR A 190 1.92 -11.70 -10.34
CA THR A 190 1.28 -12.22 -9.12
C THR A 190 0.47 -11.16 -8.38
N TRP A 191 0.55 -9.91 -8.81
CA TRP A 191 -0.31 -8.80 -8.40
C TRP A 191 -1.03 -8.27 -9.63
N ILE A 192 -2.34 -8.22 -9.58
CA ILE A 192 -3.22 -7.83 -10.70
C ILE A 192 -4.13 -6.71 -10.22
N LYS A 193 -4.16 -5.59 -10.94
CA LYS A 193 -5.08 -4.49 -10.68
C LYS A 193 -6.16 -4.44 -11.74
N VAL A 194 -7.41 -4.30 -11.30
CA VAL A 194 -8.58 -4.10 -12.15
C VAL A 194 -9.22 -2.77 -11.73
N LYS A 195 -9.32 -1.86 -12.66
CA LYS A 195 -9.86 -0.52 -12.41
C LYS A 195 -11.33 -0.45 -12.79
N ASN A 196 -12.11 0.25 -11.99
CA ASN A 196 -13.46 0.66 -12.34
C ASN A 196 -13.38 1.82 -13.35
N PRO A 197 -13.83 1.63 -14.62
CA PRO A 197 -13.72 2.67 -15.63
C PRO A 197 -14.60 3.89 -15.36
N LYS A 198 -15.59 3.76 -14.47
CA LYS A 198 -16.51 4.82 -14.10
C LYS A 198 -16.11 5.56 -12.81
N SER A 199 -14.99 5.16 -12.17
CA SER A 199 -14.56 5.80 -10.94
C SER A 199 -14.06 7.23 -11.16
N PRO A 200 -14.14 8.13 -10.15
CA PRO A 200 -13.54 9.46 -10.22
C PRO A 200 -12.04 9.43 -10.55
N ALA A 201 -11.31 8.44 -10.04
CA ALA A 201 -9.89 8.22 -10.32
C ALA A 201 -9.61 7.96 -11.80
N ALA A 202 -10.46 7.17 -12.48
CA ALA A 202 -10.34 6.90 -13.92
C ALA A 202 -10.59 8.17 -14.74
N THR A 203 -11.56 8.98 -14.33
CA THR A 203 -11.91 10.25 -15.01
C THR A 203 -10.80 11.28 -14.83
N ARG A 204 -10.15 11.35 -13.66
CA ARG A 204 -8.99 12.22 -13.43
C ARG A 204 -7.81 11.86 -14.32
N ALA A 205 -7.45 10.59 -14.40
CA ALA A 205 -6.37 10.12 -15.27
C ALA A 205 -6.57 10.58 -16.72
N ASN A 206 -7.79 10.42 -17.24
CA ASN A 206 -8.11 10.85 -18.60
C ASN A 206 -8.00 12.38 -18.80
N ARG A 207 -8.32 13.20 -17.79
CA ARG A 207 -8.13 14.65 -17.84
C ARG A 207 -6.66 15.06 -17.92
N TRP A 208 -5.80 14.41 -17.15
CA TRP A 208 -4.35 14.69 -17.16
C TRP A 208 -3.71 14.29 -18.48
N ASP A 209 -4.10 13.14 -19.06
CA ASP A 209 -3.60 12.70 -20.36
C ASP A 209 -3.98 13.68 -21.47
N VAL A 210 -5.19 14.25 -21.43
CA VAL A 210 -5.64 15.29 -22.39
C VAL A 210 -4.86 16.58 -22.21
N LEU A 211 -4.64 17.04 -20.98
CA LEU A 211 -3.90 18.28 -20.69
C LEU A 211 -2.42 18.19 -21.14
N VAL A 212 -1.77 17.05 -20.89
CA VAL A 212 -0.39 16.81 -21.34
C VAL A 212 -0.31 16.78 -22.86
N ALA A 213 -1.28 16.12 -23.52
CA ALA A 213 -1.33 16.06 -24.99
C ALA A 213 -1.56 17.43 -25.65
N VAL A 214 -2.28 18.34 -25.00
CA VAL A 214 -2.49 19.71 -25.47
C VAL A 214 -1.25 20.58 -25.24
N SER A 215 -0.59 20.44 -24.07
CA SER A 215 0.62 21.20 -23.74
C SER A 215 1.85 20.81 -24.58
N SER A 216 1.89 19.60 -25.13
CA SER A 216 3.00 19.12 -25.98
C SER A 216 2.86 19.54 -27.48
N ARG A 217 1.78 20.22 -27.86
CA ARG A 217 1.53 20.70 -29.20
C ARG A 217 1.62 22.23 -29.34
N SER A 218 2.01 22.91 -28.28
CA SER A 218 2.32 24.35 -28.21
C SER A 218 3.81 24.57 -28.13
#